data_96827abef0ccede5c93782ff18fc5836
#
_entry.id   96827abef0ccede5c93782ff18fc5836
#
_cell.length_a   1.000
_cell.length_b   1.000
_cell.length_c   1.000
_cell.angle_alpha   90.00
_cell.angle_beta   90.00
_cell.angle_gamma   90.00
#
_symmetry.space_group_name_H-M   'P 1'
#
loop_
_entity.id
_entity.type
_entity.pdbx_description
1 polymer ?
#
loop_
_entity_poly.entity_id
_entity_poly.type
_entity_poly.pdbx_seq_one_letter_code
_entity_poly.pdbx_strand_id
1 'polypeptide(L)'
;NKLKKKKCKTERTKLFGFKRNVSWSDPMHVYGSLKKKVESLGGINDNKSLSNKFYISNNIIEWSIIHEMALTVEDILARRTRCVFLDSKESKRIAPIVAQKMADVLGEDDKWIDAELKKFNKLIKNYIV
;
A
#
# COMPACT_ATOMS: atom_id res chain seq x y z
N ASN A 1 3.06 46.04 -7.22
CA ASN A 1 3.61 44.89 -7.97
C ASN A 1 2.48 44.04 -8.54
N LYS A 2 2.13 44.24 -9.83
CA LYS A 2 1.17 43.37 -10.51
C LYS A 2 1.90 42.08 -10.93
N LEU A 3 1.47 40.93 -10.38
CA LEU A 3 1.96 39.63 -10.81
C LEU A 3 1.65 39.42 -12.29
N LYS A 4 2.67 39.06 -13.09
CA LYS A 4 2.48 38.75 -14.51
C LYS A 4 1.57 37.51 -14.64
N LYS A 5 0.45 37.65 -15.33
CA LYS A 5 -0.43 36.51 -15.67
C LYS A 5 0.35 35.48 -16.48
N LYS A 6 0.53 34.28 -15.95
CA LYS A 6 1.13 33.15 -16.67
C LYS A 6 0.00 32.19 -17.10
N LYS A 7 0.14 31.60 -18.29
CA LYS A 7 -0.79 30.57 -18.78
C LYS A 7 -0.71 29.33 -17.87
N CYS A 8 -1.86 28.82 -17.47
CA CYS A 8 -1.93 27.58 -16.69
C CYS A 8 -1.29 26.41 -17.44
N LYS A 9 -0.44 25.66 -16.76
CA LYS A 9 0.24 24.47 -17.30
C LYS A 9 -0.24 23.16 -16.67
N THR A 10 -1.14 23.24 -15.69
CA THR A 10 -1.58 22.10 -14.86
C THR A 10 -2.15 20.97 -15.69
N GLU A 11 -2.93 21.27 -16.73
CA GLU A 11 -3.52 20.27 -17.64
C GLU A 11 -2.46 19.40 -18.37
N ARG A 12 -1.26 19.94 -18.56
CA ARG A 12 -0.17 19.27 -19.31
C ARG A 12 0.93 18.74 -18.40
N THR A 13 0.85 19.03 -17.11
CA THR A 13 1.85 18.57 -16.13
C THR A 13 1.62 17.11 -15.80
N LYS A 14 2.59 16.27 -16.11
CA LYS A 14 2.56 14.85 -15.73
C LYS A 14 2.89 14.74 -14.25
N LEU A 15 2.01 14.08 -13.50
CA LEU A 15 2.25 13.76 -12.10
C LEU A 15 3.31 12.67 -11.97
N PHE A 16 3.96 12.61 -10.81
CA PHE A 16 4.86 11.51 -10.48
C PHE A 16 4.12 10.17 -10.58
N GLY A 17 4.72 9.20 -11.21
CA GLY A 17 4.06 7.89 -11.46
C GLY A 17 3.13 7.87 -12.68
N PHE A 18 2.92 8.98 -13.40
CA PHE A 18 2.04 9.01 -14.56
C PHE A 18 2.47 7.99 -15.64
N LYS A 19 1.49 7.23 -16.14
CA LYS A 19 1.62 6.36 -17.33
C LYS A 19 0.36 6.51 -18.18
N ARG A 20 0.53 6.78 -19.47
CA ARG A 20 -0.59 7.09 -20.38
C ARG A 20 -1.51 5.88 -20.60
N ASN A 21 -0.92 4.73 -20.86
CA ASN A 21 -1.66 3.51 -21.19
C ASN A 21 -1.42 2.49 -20.08
N VAL A 22 -2.39 2.36 -19.18
CA VAL A 22 -2.40 1.33 -18.12
C VAL A 22 -3.44 0.28 -18.46
N SER A 23 -3.14 -0.99 -18.21
CA SER A 23 -4.13 -2.06 -18.26
C SER A 23 -4.86 -2.12 -16.94
N TRP A 24 -6.16 -1.90 -16.95
CA TRP A 24 -7.01 -1.97 -15.75
C TRP A 24 -7.13 -3.39 -15.18
N SER A 25 -6.80 -4.42 -15.97
CA SER A 25 -6.71 -5.80 -15.49
C SER A 25 -5.41 -6.09 -14.73
N ASP A 26 -4.41 -5.22 -14.83
CA ASP A 26 -3.17 -5.33 -14.08
C ASP A 26 -3.38 -4.78 -12.67
N PRO A 27 -3.29 -5.60 -11.60
CA PRO A 27 -3.51 -5.13 -10.24
C PRO A 27 -2.49 -4.06 -9.79
N MET A 28 -1.35 -3.99 -10.47
CA MET A 28 -0.29 -3.00 -10.23
C MET A 28 -0.47 -1.70 -11.03
N HIS A 29 -1.58 -1.52 -11.75
CA HIS A 29 -1.83 -0.34 -12.60
C HIS A 29 -1.78 0.98 -11.82
N VAL A 30 -2.14 0.96 -10.54
CA VAL A 30 -2.14 2.13 -9.65
C VAL A 30 -0.75 2.77 -9.49
N TYR A 31 0.31 2.01 -9.67
CA TYR A 31 1.70 2.50 -9.60
C TYR A 31 2.19 3.12 -10.92
N GLY A 32 1.47 2.95 -12.02
CA GLY A 32 1.78 3.55 -13.30
C GLY A 32 3.22 3.29 -13.78
N SER A 33 4.03 4.35 -13.94
CA SER A 33 5.43 4.22 -14.36
C SER A 33 6.36 3.70 -13.25
N LEU A 34 5.90 3.67 -11.99
CA LEU A 34 6.66 3.19 -10.84
C LEU A 34 6.56 1.67 -10.65
N LYS A 35 5.62 1.00 -11.34
CA LYS A 35 5.37 -0.44 -11.20
C LYS A 35 6.65 -1.27 -11.16
N LYS A 36 7.56 -1.09 -12.12
CA LYS A 36 8.82 -1.84 -12.17
C LYS A 36 9.70 -1.62 -10.93
N LYS A 37 9.68 -0.41 -10.35
CA LYS A 37 10.43 -0.11 -9.12
C LYS A 37 9.83 -0.86 -7.93
N VAL A 38 8.51 -0.88 -7.80
CA VAL A 38 7.82 -1.66 -6.77
C VAL A 38 8.15 -3.15 -6.91
N GLU A 39 8.03 -3.70 -8.11
CA GLU A 39 8.30 -5.11 -8.39
C GLU A 39 9.76 -5.53 -8.11
N SER A 40 10.70 -4.59 -8.14
CA SER A 40 12.14 -4.87 -7.94
C SER A 40 12.63 -4.71 -6.51
N LEU A 41 11.77 -4.36 -5.53
CA LEU A 41 12.19 -4.15 -4.15
C LEU A 41 12.60 -5.44 -3.44
N GLY A 42 11.89 -6.52 -3.66
CA GLY A 42 12.15 -7.79 -3.01
C GLY A 42 12.58 -8.89 -3.98
N GLY A 43 12.57 -10.12 -3.51
CA GLY A 43 12.82 -11.31 -4.31
C GLY A 43 11.62 -11.65 -5.22
N ILE A 44 11.82 -12.65 -6.10
CA ILE A 44 10.76 -13.11 -7.04
C ILE A 44 9.48 -13.51 -6.29
N ASN A 45 9.60 -14.08 -5.10
CA ASN A 45 8.46 -14.51 -4.29
C ASN A 45 7.72 -13.36 -3.60
N ASP A 46 8.36 -12.20 -3.42
CA ASP A 46 7.78 -11.04 -2.74
C ASP A 46 6.73 -10.33 -3.58
N ASN A 47 6.66 -10.62 -4.87
CA ASN A 47 5.60 -10.17 -5.78
C ASN A 47 4.34 -11.05 -5.74
N LYS A 48 4.37 -12.22 -5.07
CA LYS A 48 3.18 -13.05 -4.95
C LYS A 48 2.14 -12.38 -4.07
N SER A 49 0.86 -12.46 -4.48
CA SER A 49 -0.21 -11.93 -3.65
C SER A 49 -0.36 -12.74 -2.35
N LEU A 50 -0.51 -12.04 -1.24
CA LEU A 50 -0.79 -12.60 0.09
C LEU A 50 -2.25 -13.05 0.24
N SER A 51 -3.10 -12.67 -0.70
CA SER A 51 -4.54 -12.98 -0.72
C SER A 51 -4.99 -13.41 -2.11
N ASN A 52 -6.03 -14.25 -2.14
CA ASN A 52 -6.75 -14.61 -3.37
C ASN A 52 -7.99 -13.73 -3.62
N LYS A 53 -8.31 -12.81 -2.71
CA LYS A 53 -9.46 -11.91 -2.79
C LYS A 53 -9.11 -10.56 -3.41
N PHE A 54 -7.89 -10.09 -3.17
CA PHE A 54 -7.35 -8.83 -3.69
C PHE A 54 -5.83 -8.93 -3.79
N TYR A 55 -5.26 -8.07 -4.60
CA TYR A 55 -3.81 -8.07 -4.79
C TYR A 55 -3.11 -7.22 -3.75
N ILE A 56 -2.29 -7.84 -2.93
CA ILE A 56 -1.34 -7.23 -2.00
C ILE A 56 -0.11 -8.15 -1.90
N SER A 57 1.08 -7.60 -1.96
CA SER A 57 2.34 -8.35 -1.92
C SER A 57 3.33 -7.72 -0.95
N ASN A 58 4.37 -8.46 -0.58
CA ASN A 58 5.45 -7.95 0.28
C ASN A 58 6.11 -6.71 -0.31
N ASN A 59 6.27 -6.64 -1.64
CA ASN A 59 6.83 -5.47 -2.32
C ASN A 59 5.95 -4.23 -2.18
N ILE A 60 4.62 -4.39 -2.23
CA ILE A 60 3.68 -3.28 -1.98
C ILE A 60 3.81 -2.78 -0.55
N ILE A 61 3.91 -3.68 0.42
CA ILE A 61 4.07 -3.32 1.84
C ILE A 61 5.37 -2.52 2.01
N GLU A 62 6.48 -3.04 1.51
CA GLU A 62 7.80 -2.41 1.60
C GLU A 62 7.83 -1.04 0.88
N TRP A 63 7.27 -0.95 -0.32
CA TRP A 63 7.12 0.31 -1.04
C TRP A 63 6.32 1.35 -0.23
N SER A 64 5.20 0.92 0.35
CA SER A 64 4.35 1.80 1.15
C SER A 64 5.05 2.34 2.40
N ILE A 65 5.93 1.55 3.02
CA ILE A 65 6.74 1.99 4.15
C ILE A 65 7.79 3.01 3.70
N ILE A 66 8.59 2.66 2.69
CA ILE A 66 9.77 3.43 2.29
C ILE A 66 9.37 4.74 1.57
N HIS A 67 8.33 4.70 0.73
CA HIS A 67 7.99 5.80 -0.18
C HIS A 67 6.66 6.49 0.11
N GLU A 68 5.79 5.88 0.92
CA GLU A 68 4.43 6.36 1.18
C GLU A 68 4.14 6.57 2.67
N MET A 69 5.17 6.49 3.53
CA MET A 69 5.09 6.79 4.96
C MET A 69 4.08 5.92 5.72
N ALA A 70 3.91 4.65 5.35
CA ALA A 70 3.08 3.72 6.10
C ALA A 70 3.83 3.27 7.37
N LEU A 71 3.24 3.49 8.54
CA LEU A 71 3.84 3.19 9.85
C LEU A 71 3.02 2.19 10.65
N THR A 72 1.80 1.88 10.24
CA THR A 72 0.88 0.99 10.96
C THR A 72 0.26 -0.03 10.00
N VAL A 73 -0.19 -1.16 10.55
CA VAL A 73 -0.96 -2.17 9.78
C VAL A 73 -2.22 -1.56 9.17
N GLU A 74 -2.85 -0.59 9.85
CA GLU A 74 -3.98 0.16 9.33
C GLU A 74 -3.58 0.99 8.10
N ASP A 75 -2.41 1.62 8.09
CA ASP A 75 -1.95 2.39 6.93
C ASP A 75 -1.88 1.51 5.69
N ILE A 76 -1.29 0.32 5.82
CA ILE A 76 -1.21 -0.64 4.71
C ILE A 76 -2.60 -1.09 4.26
N LEU A 77 -3.37 -1.70 5.18
CA LEU A 77 -4.59 -2.42 4.82
C LEU A 77 -5.81 -1.53 4.56
N ALA A 78 -5.86 -0.33 5.16
CA ALA A 78 -6.98 0.59 4.97
C ALA A 78 -6.64 1.76 4.04
N ARG A 79 -5.48 2.38 4.18
CA ARG A 79 -5.16 3.65 3.50
C ARG A 79 -4.42 3.46 2.17
N ARG A 80 -3.44 2.56 2.10
CA ARG A 80 -2.61 2.36 0.89
C ARG A 80 -3.24 1.36 -0.08
N THR A 81 -3.72 0.23 0.43
CA THR A 81 -4.26 -0.85 -0.42
C THR A 81 -5.78 -0.95 -0.42
N ARG A 82 -6.47 -0.30 0.53
CA ARG A 82 -7.93 -0.32 0.71
C ARG A 82 -8.51 -1.73 0.93
N CYS A 83 -7.70 -2.71 1.29
CA CYS A 83 -8.10 -4.11 1.48
C CYS A 83 -9.25 -4.27 2.48
N VAL A 84 -9.22 -3.49 3.59
CA VAL A 84 -10.28 -3.50 4.62
C VAL A 84 -11.67 -3.25 4.03
N PHE A 85 -11.77 -2.37 3.01
CA PHE A 85 -13.04 -2.01 2.37
C PHE A 85 -13.46 -3.04 1.31
N LEU A 86 -12.53 -3.82 0.78
CA LEU A 86 -12.81 -4.87 -0.21
C LEU A 86 -13.27 -6.16 0.47
N ASP A 87 -12.55 -6.62 1.48
CA ASP A 87 -12.88 -7.78 2.30
C ASP A 87 -12.21 -7.66 3.68
N SER A 88 -12.99 -7.23 4.68
CA SER A 88 -12.50 -7.03 6.04
C SER A 88 -12.09 -8.34 6.74
N LYS A 89 -12.79 -9.44 6.46
CA LYS A 89 -12.46 -10.75 7.04
C LYS A 89 -11.13 -11.26 6.50
N GLU A 90 -10.92 -11.11 5.20
CA GLU A 90 -9.64 -11.47 4.57
C GLU A 90 -8.50 -10.55 5.02
N SER A 91 -8.76 -9.25 5.15
CA SER A 91 -7.77 -8.30 5.70
C SER A 91 -7.35 -8.66 7.11
N LYS A 92 -8.29 -9.10 7.95
CA LYS A 92 -7.98 -9.60 9.30
C LYS A 92 -7.11 -10.86 9.25
N ARG A 93 -7.38 -11.77 8.30
CA ARG A 93 -6.60 -13.01 8.12
C ARG A 93 -5.15 -12.73 7.76
N ILE A 94 -4.90 -11.77 6.87
CA ILE A 94 -3.53 -11.46 6.41
C ILE A 94 -2.79 -10.45 7.30
N ALA A 95 -3.47 -9.77 8.22
CA ALA A 95 -2.88 -8.74 9.08
C ALA A 95 -1.61 -9.21 9.83
N PRO A 96 -1.51 -10.45 10.37
CA PRO A 96 -0.28 -10.93 10.99
C PRO A 96 0.91 -10.99 10.02
N ILE A 97 0.68 -11.39 8.77
CA ILE A 97 1.73 -11.43 7.73
C ILE A 97 2.19 -10.02 7.39
N VAL A 98 1.25 -9.08 7.28
CA VAL A 98 1.54 -7.66 7.03
C VAL A 98 2.34 -7.07 8.19
N ALA A 99 1.93 -7.32 9.45
CA ALA A 99 2.61 -6.84 10.64
C ALA A 99 4.05 -7.36 10.73
N GLN A 100 4.27 -8.65 10.45
CA GLN A 100 5.61 -9.23 10.41
C GLN A 100 6.49 -8.56 9.35
N LYS A 101 6.01 -8.45 8.11
CA LYS A 101 6.78 -7.78 7.03
C LYS A 101 7.08 -6.31 7.38
N MET A 102 6.14 -5.62 8.04
CA MET A 102 6.36 -4.25 8.50
C MET A 102 7.43 -4.19 9.57
N ALA A 103 7.39 -5.07 10.57
CA ALA A 103 8.39 -5.14 11.63
C ALA A 103 9.80 -5.39 11.05
N ASP A 104 9.92 -6.33 10.09
CA ASP A 104 11.19 -6.62 9.42
C ASP A 104 11.77 -5.37 8.72
N VAL A 105 10.92 -4.57 8.06
CA VAL A 105 11.35 -3.37 7.31
C VAL A 105 11.63 -2.19 8.24
N LEU A 106 10.83 -2.02 9.31
CA LEU A 106 10.94 -0.92 10.26
C LEU A 106 12.01 -1.17 11.34
N GLY A 107 12.45 -2.41 11.51
CA GLY A 107 13.36 -2.81 12.59
C GLY A 107 12.67 -2.92 13.96
N GLU A 108 11.41 -3.30 13.96
CA GLU A 108 10.57 -3.43 15.16
C GLU A 108 10.56 -4.87 15.69
N ASP A 109 10.16 -5.04 16.94
CA ASP A 109 10.15 -6.33 17.66
C ASP A 109 8.73 -6.97 17.72
N ASP A 110 8.68 -8.18 18.29
CA ASP A 110 7.41 -8.92 18.47
C ASP A 110 6.39 -8.16 19.34
N LYS A 111 6.84 -7.32 20.27
CA LYS A 111 5.96 -6.50 21.10
C LYS A 111 5.25 -5.45 20.26
N TRP A 112 5.96 -4.87 19.30
CA TRP A 112 5.36 -3.95 18.34
C TRP A 112 4.32 -4.66 17.48
N ILE A 113 4.60 -5.88 16.98
CA ILE A 113 3.67 -6.70 16.20
C ILE A 113 2.38 -6.94 16.99
N ASP A 114 2.50 -7.40 18.25
CA ASP A 114 1.34 -7.66 19.10
C ASP A 114 0.51 -6.39 19.34
N ALA A 115 1.17 -5.27 19.58
CA ALA A 115 0.50 -3.99 19.80
C ALA A 115 -0.26 -3.52 18.56
N GLU A 116 0.35 -3.61 17.37
CA GLU A 116 -0.27 -3.24 16.11
C GLU A 116 -1.44 -4.16 15.74
N LEU A 117 -1.30 -5.46 15.95
CA LEU A 117 -2.39 -6.41 15.70
C LEU A 117 -3.57 -6.17 16.67
N LYS A 118 -3.30 -5.81 17.92
CA LYS A 118 -4.35 -5.45 18.89
C LYS A 118 -5.11 -4.20 18.46
N LYS A 119 -4.40 -3.15 18.00
CA LYS A 119 -5.00 -1.92 17.47
C LYS A 119 -5.84 -2.22 16.22
N PHE A 120 -5.27 -2.94 15.27
CA PHE A 120 -5.94 -3.28 14.02
C PHE A 120 -7.18 -4.16 14.25
N ASN A 121 -7.10 -5.14 15.15
CA ASN A 121 -8.24 -5.99 15.52
C ASN A 121 -9.39 -5.20 16.19
N LYS A 122 -9.09 -4.13 16.91
CA LYS A 122 -10.11 -3.23 17.46
C LYS A 122 -10.78 -2.42 16.35
N LEU A 123 -9.98 -1.88 15.42
CA LEU A 123 -10.47 -1.09 14.31
C LEU A 123 -11.36 -1.91 13.37
N ILE A 124 -10.91 -3.10 12.97
CA ILE A 124 -11.57 -3.91 11.94
C ILE A 124 -12.94 -4.43 12.37
N LYS A 125 -13.24 -4.49 13.68
CA LYS A 125 -14.56 -4.83 14.19
C LYS A 125 -15.66 -3.90 13.66
N ASN A 126 -15.32 -2.66 13.33
CA ASN A 126 -16.26 -1.68 12.78
C ASN A 126 -16.61 -1.95 11.30
N TYR A 127 -15.89 -2.85 10.63
CA TYR A 127 -16.03 -3.17 9.22
C TYR A 127 -16.48 -4.62 8.95
N ILE A 128 -16.52 -5.45 9.98
CA ILE A 128 -17.03 -6.83 9.89
C ILE A 128 -18.50 -6.82 10.31
N VAL A 129 -19.35 -7.06 9.36
CA VAL A 129 -20.79 -7.30 9.56
C VAL A 129 -21.03 -8.78 9.81
#